data_d19185b3c1499f1038fabb8f0300d9ca
#
_entry.id   d19185b3c1499f1038fabb8f0300d9ca
#
_cell.length_a   1.000
_cell.length_b   1.000
_cell.length_c   1.000
_cell.angle_alpha   90.00
_cell.angle_beta   90.00
_cell.angle_gamma   90.00
#
_symmetry.space_group_name_H-M   'P 1'
#
loop_
_entity.id
_entity.type
_entity.pdbx_description
1 polymer ?
#
loop_
_entity_poly.entity_id
_entity_poly.type
_entity_poly.pdbx_seq_one_letter_code
_entity_poly.pdbx_strand_id
1 'polypeptide(L)'
;MWPAPDDLAPTQTSVDQRSTEDAIYELIAPHTGAGAQPLPPLRRDEHAAFLLRILEPLPAPYVAFDSNRAWLIYWIAHSLDLMGMPLTGALQARAISTLLHFQDKVKGGFGGGPGQMGHLMSTYAAVCALAIVGGPGGLPTDEDVAHGRSVDFGRGGWDCIEKEALYEWMMRLKQPDGSFLVHEQGEIDVRATYCVISIASLLGLVTDELLAGVGDYIASCQTYEGGFAAMSCAEYVADGARVAPLQPVAQQHPQGEAHGGYAFCAFASHVQLALLGRAGPVDTEALLRWATSLQGSLYEGGGFRGRTNKLVDGCYGWFCGGGLMTCLEGLMLPPHDAVHDADDDTGSWESLSEHDGDLLDRAALQTYILAVAQAPRGGLRDKPGKRPDAYHTCYNLSGLSMTQHRLRPSPSAVASAAAACPSSDALLRACYSQSLGWAAQAAGGSDAVHATHPLFNVALPHAERIMSYCYT
;
A
#
# COMPACT_ATOMS: atom_id res chain seq x y z
N MET A 1 -6.99 31.85 -1.00
CA MET A 1 -7.20 32.75 0.15
C MET A 1 -7.42 31.88 1.36
N TRP A 2 -6.66 32.13 2.37
CA TRP A 2 -6.51 31.34 3.53
C TRP A 2 -7.51 31.61 4.53
N PRO A 3 -8.01 30.59 5.22
CA PRO A 3 -8.81 30.77 6.40
C PRO A 3 -8.02 31.63 7.37
N ALA A 4 -8.74 32.53 7.98
CA ALA A 4 -8.23 33.28 9.09
C ALA A 4 -7.70 32.29 10.14
N PRO A 5 -6.55 32.52 10.62
CA PRO A 5 -5.98 31.68 11.63
C PRO A 5 -6.75 31.77 12.94
N ASP A 6 -6.62 30.74 13.72
CA ASP A 6 -6.93 30.75 15.16
C ASP A 6 -6.00 31.69 15.93
N ASP A 7 -5.74 32.88 15.41
CA ASP A 7 -4.79 33.83 16.00
C ASP A 7 -5.23 34.34 17.36
N LEU A 8 -6.51 34.17 17.68
CA LEU A 8 -7.06 34.59 18.96
C LEU A 8 -6.74 33.66 20.13
N ALA A 9 -6.37 32.38 19.83
CA ALA A 9 -6.02 31.39 20.84
C ALA A 9 -5.00 30.38 20.28
N PRO A 10 -3.71 30.74 20.19
CA PRO A 10 -2.68 29.84 19.68
C PRO A 10 -2.59 28.57 20.54
N THR A 11 -2.73 27.40 19.91
CA THR A 11 -2.51 26.10 20.52
C THR A 11 -1.15 25.57 20.09
N GLN A 12 -0.63 24.54 20.80
CA GLN A 12 0.61 23.87 20.36
C GLN A 12 0.46 23.35 18.92
N THR A 13 -0.71 22.81 18.58
CA THR A 13 -1.00 22.33 17.21
C THR A 13 -0.89 23.44 16.16
N SER A 14 -1.43 24.65 16.43
CA SER A 14 -1.34 25.74 15.46
C SER A 14 0.09 26.29 15.33
N VAL A 15 0.87 26.26 16.42
CA VAL A 15 2.29 26.64 16.41
C VAL A 15 3.11 25.64 15.59
N ASP A 16 2.90 24.34 15.80
CA ASP A 16 3.58 23.27 15.06
C ASP A 16 3.20 23.30 13.58
N GLN A 17 1.92 23.61 13.25
CA GLN A 17 1.44 23.76 11.88
C GLN A 17 2.20 24.89 11.17
N ARG A 18 2.25 26.10 11.75
CA ARG A 18 2.96 27.24 11.15
C ARG A 18 4.45 26.94 10.96
N SER A 19 5.10 26.41 11.99
CA SER A 19 6.52 26.05 11.89
C SER A 19 6.79 25.02 10.77
N THR A 20 5.86 24.10 10.56
CA THR A 20 5.95 23.09 9.50
C THR A 20 5.72 23.72 8.13
N GLU A 21 4.71 24.58 7.98
CA GLU A 21 4.42 25.33 6.76
C GLU A 21 5.60 26.21 6.34
N ASP A 22 6.17 26.97 7.27
CA ASP A 22 7.33 27.82 7.01
C ASP A 22 8.52 27.00 6.49
N ALA A 23 8.84 25.88 7.16
CA ALA A 23 9.94 25.00 6.77
C ALA A 23 9.71 24.30 5.42
N ILE A 24 8.46 23.98 5.07
CA ILE A 24 8.10 23.42 3.77
C ILE A 24 8.19 24.51 2.70
N TYR A 25 7.62 25.69 2.99
CA TYR A 25 7.58 26.79 2.03
C TYR A 25 8.99 27.25 1.62
N GLU A 26 9.95 27.29 2.54
CA GLU A 26 11.36 27.57 2.22
C GLU A 26 11.92 26.60 1.16
N LEU A 27 11.52 25.35 1.18
CA LEU A 27 12.00 24.32 0.24
C LEU A 27 11.30 24.37 -1.11
N ILE A 28 10.01 24.73 -1.15
CA ILE A 28 9.23 24.74 -2.39
C ILE A 28 9.21 26.09 -3.10
N ALA A 29 9.45 27.19 -2.39
CA ALA A 29 9.39 28.54 -2.97
C ALA A 29 10.23 28.73 -4.25
N PRO A 30 11.44 28.15 -4.37
CA PRO A 30 12.20 28.21 -5.63
C PRO A 30 11.51 27.52 -6.82
N HIS A 31 10.57 26.62 -6.56
CA HIS A 31 9.91 25.76 -7.55
C HIS A 31 8.47 26.18 -7.83
N THR A 32 8.01 27.32 -7.30
CA THR A 32 6.63 27.79 -7.42
C THR A 32 6.57 29.21 -8.01
N GLY A 33 5.49 29.55 -8.70
CA GLY A 33 5.25 30.89 -9.25
C GLY A 33 5.94 31.18 -10.58
N ALA A 34 5.89 32.46 -11.01
CA ALA A 34 6.48 32.90 -12.26
C ALA A 34 8.01 32.86 -12.18
N GLY A 35 8.66 32.14 -13.08
CA GLY A 35 10.10 31.94 -13.08
C GLY A 35 10.59 30.79 -12.19
N ALA A 36 9.68 29.89 -11.79
CA ALA A 36 10.00 28.72 -11.00
C ALA A 36 11.12 27.87 -11.61
N GLN A 37 12.04 27.42 -10.76
CA GLN A 37 13.06 26.45 -11.14
C GLN A 37 12.41 25.05 -11.30
N PRO A 38 12.98 24.17 -12.14
CA PRO A 38 12.55 22.77 -12.19
C PRO A 38 12.64 22.12 -10.80
N LEU A 39 11.76 21.14 -10.53
CA LEU A 39 11.87 20.32 -9.32
C LEU A 39 13.22 19.59 -9.29
N PRO A 40 13.81 19.38 -8.10
CA PRO A 40 15.03 18.60 -7.99
C PRO A 40 14.79 17.17 -8.49
N PRO A 41 15.77 16.56 -9.18
CA PRO A 41 15.64 15.18 -9.62
C PRO A 41 15.60 14.22 -8.42
N LEU A 42 15.05 13.02 -8.64
CA LEU A 42 15.12 11.95 -7.66
C LEU A 42 16.59 11.47 -7.52
N ARG A 43 17.16 11.58 -6.33
CA ARG A 43 18.56 11.22 -6.05
C ARG A 43 18.70 9.72 -5.81
N ARG A 44 18.54 8.92 -6.88
CA ARG A 44 18.45 7.45 -6.82
C ARG A 44 19.65 6.81 -6.14
N ASP A 45 20.87 7.21 -6.52
CA ASP A 45 22.10 6.62 -5.99
C ASP A 45 22.26 6.85 -4.48
N GLU A 46 21.94 8.07 -4.00
CA GLU A 46 22.00 8.38 -2.58
C GLU A 46 20.91 7.65 -1.79
N HIS A 47 19.71 7.52 -2.37
CA HIS A 47 18.63 6.74 -1.74
C HIS A 47 18.95 5.26 -1.71
N ALA A 48 19.50 4.70 -2.78
CA ALA A 48 19.94 3.31 -2.84
C ALA A 48 21.08 3.05 -1.83
N ALA A 49 22.09 3.92 -1.78
CA ALA A 49 23.16 3.79 -0.81
C ALA A 49 22.66 3.90 0.65
N PHE A 50 21.66 4.74 0.91
CA PHE A 50 21.01 4.82 2.23
C PHE A 50 20.32 3.50 2.59
N LEU A 51 19.52 2.94 1.69
CA LEU A 51 18.76 1.71 1.91
C LEU A 51 19.68 0.48 2.06
N LEU A 52 20.71 0.37 1.22
CA LEU A 52 21.64 -0.76 1.25
C LEU A 52 22.44 -0.82 2.57
N ARG A 53 22.77 0.34 3.17
CA ARG A 53 23.40 0.38 4.51
C ARG A 53 22.53 -0.22 5.61
N ILE A 54 21.22 -0.23 5.47
CA ILE A 54 20.30 -0.84 6.44
C ILE A 54 20.30 -2.37 6.31
N LEU A 55 20.73 -2.92 5.17
CA LEU A 55 20.91 -4.37 4.99
C LEU A 55 22.25 -4.90 5.54
N GLU A 56 23.17 -4.01 5.93
CA GLU A 56 24.38 -4.37 6.67
C GLU A 56 24.04 -4.71 8.14
N PRO A 57 25.01 -5.19 8.96
CA PRO A 57 24.76 -5.44 10.38
C PRO A 57 24.14 -4.20 11.05
N LEU A 58 22.94 -4.35 11.56
CA LEU A 58 22.17 -3.26 12.12
C LEU A 58 22.80 -2.76 13.43
N PRO A 59 22.95 -1.44 13.62
CA PRO A 59 23.37 -0.87 14.89
C PRO A 59 22.43 -1.21 16.05
N ALA A 60 22.95 -1.22 17.27
CA ALA A 60 22.20 -1.59 18.47
C ALA A 60 20.80 -0.95 18.63
N PRO A 61 20.53 0.31 18.24
CA PRO A 61 19.18 0.87 18.32
C PRO A 61 18.13 0.15 17.49
N TYR A 62 18.53 -0.59 16.45
CA TYR A 62 17.60 -1.37 15.61
C TYR A 62 17.04 -2.61 16.32
N VAL A 63 17.44 -2.93 17.55
CA VAL A 63 16.79 -3.95 18.37
C VAL A 63 15.28 -3.64 18.52
N ALA A 64 14.87 -2.38 18.47
CA ALA A 64 13.47 -1.97 18.45
C ALA A 64 12.69 -2.48 17.23
N PHE A 65 13.38 -2.89 16.16
CA PHE A 65 12.80 -3.47 14.95
C PHE A 65 12.88 -5.00 14.91
N ASP A 66 13.18 -5.65 16.03
CA ASP A 66 13.35 -7.11 16.06
C ASP A 66 12.09 -7.87 15.59
N SER A 67 10.90 -7.35 15.88
CA SER A 67 9.62 -7.88 15.40
C SER A 67 9.17 -7.33 14.03
N ASN A 68 10.00 -6.54 13.35
CA ASN A 68 9.67 -5.86 12.09
C ASN A 68 10.71 -6.12 10.99
N ARG A 69 11.50 -7.20 11.06
CA ARG A 69 12.56 -7.48 10.08
C ARG A 69 12.00 -7.77 8.68
N ALA A 70 10.84 -8.44 8.60
CA ALA A 70 10.16 -8.65 7.31
C ALA A 70 9.81 -7.31 6.64
N TRP A 71 9.36 -6.31 7.43
CA TRP A 71 9.07 -4.97 6.95
C TRP A 71 10.32 -4.24 6.46
N LEU A 72 11.45 -4.35 7.15
CA LEU A 72 12.70 -3.74 6.70
C LEU A 72 13.10 -4.28 5.32
N ILE A 73 13.01 -5.60 5.12
CA ILE A 73 13.32 -6.21 3.82
C ILE A 73 12.35 -5.72 2.75
N TYR A 74 11.03 -5.70 3.04
CA TYR A 74 10.02 -5.24 2.09
C TYR A 74 10.23 -3.77 1.71
N TRP A 75 10.34 -2.86 2.67
CA TRP A 75 10.52 -1.43 2.38
C TRP A 75 11.76 -1.17 1.54
N ILE A 76 12.86 -1.85 1.84
CA ILE A 76 14.11 -1.69 1.09
C ILE A 76 13.98 -2.27 -0.31
N ALA A 77 13.52 -3.52 -0.43
CA ALA A 77 13.40 -4.20 -1.73
C ALA A 77 12.43 -3.44 -2.65
N HIS A 78 11.27 -3.02 -2.15
CA HIS A 78 10.29 -2.27 -2.93
C HIS A 78 10.82 -0.89 -3.36
N SER A 79 11.46 -0.17 -2.45
CA SER A 79 12.07 1.13 -2.77
C SER A 79 13.14 1.03 -3.86
N LEU A 80 14.02 0.05 -3.75
CA LEU A 80 15.07 -0.17 -4.75
C LEU A 80 14.47 -0.60 -6.10
N ASP A 81 13.47 -1.46 -6.08
CA ASP A 81 12.79 -1.90 -7.29
C ASP A 81 12.08 -0.74 -7.99
N LEU A 82 11.35 0.10 -7.26
CA LEU A 82 10.71 1.29 -7.82
C LEU A 82 11.71 2.23 -8.50
N MET A 83 12.92 2.35 -7.95
CA MET A 83 13.99 3.16 -8.55
C MET A 83 14.70 2.48 -9.72
N GLY A 84 14.34 1.24 -10.11
CA GLY A 84 15.01 0.47 -11.14
C GLY A 84 16.38 -0.09 -10.71
N MET A 85 16.62 -0.23 -9.41
CA MET A 85 17.88 -0.70 -8.81
C MET A 85 17.66 -1.93 -7.90
N PRO A 86 17.02 -2.99 -8.41
CA PRO A 86 16.56 -4.10 -7.58
C PRO A 86 17.68 -4.83 -6.86
N LEU A 87 17.33 -5.53 -5.77
CA LEU A 87 18.27 -6.44 -5.10
C LEU A 87 18.64 -7.61 -6.02
N THR A 88 19.94 -7.90 -6.14
CA THR A 88 20.46 -8.95 -6.99
C THR A 88 21.53 -9.80 -6.26
N GLY A 89 21.84 -10.97 -6.83
CA GLY A 89 22.94 -11.82 -6.37
C GLY A 89 22.84 -12.23 -4.90
N ALA A 90 23.92 -12.09 -4.15
CA ALA A 90 24.01 -12.53 -2.76
C ALA A 90 23.03 -11.81 -1.82
N LEU A 91 22.73 -10.52 -2.06
CA LEU A 91 21.77 -9.78 -1.26
C LEU A 91 20.35 -10.30 -1.45
N GLN A 92 19.96 -10.58 -2.70
CA GLN A 92 18.68 -11.18 -3.05
C GLN A 92 18.53 -12.57 -2.39
N ALA A 93 19.52 -13.45 -2.56
CA ALA A 93 19.52 -14.79 -1.97
C ALA A 93 19.41 -14.74 -0.43
N ARG A 94 20.14 -13.83 0.21
CA ARG A 94 20.07 -13.61 1.66
C ARG A 94 18.70 -13.11 2.09
N ALA A 95 18.09 -12.19 1.34
CA ALA A 95 16.74 -11.69 1.65
C ALA A 95 15.70 -12.83 1.58
N ILE A 96 15.71 -13.63 0.52
CA ILE A 96 14.82 -14.80 0.36
C ILE A 96 15.01 -15.77 1.53
N SER A 97 16.25 -16.20 1.79
CA SER A 97 16.57 -17.14 2.87
C SER A 97 16.10 -16.59 4.22
N THR A 98 16.37 -15.32 4.52
CA THR A 98 15.97 -14.68 5.77
C THR A 98 14.44 -14.67 5.94
N LEU A 99 13.69 -14.29 4.90
CA LEU A 99 12.22 -14.27 4.94
C LEU A 99 11.64 -15.66 5.21
N LEU A 100 12.17 -16.70 4.54
CA LEU A 100 11.67 -18.06 4.71
C LEU A 100 11.94 -18.64 6.11
N HIS A 101 12.96 -18.14 6.84
CA HIS A 101 13.17 -18.48 8.24
C HIS A 101 12.17 -17.80 9.20
N PHE A 102 11.37 -16.85 8.74
CA PHE A 102 10.36 -16.19 9.55
C PHE A 102 9.01 -16.92 9.52
N GLN A 103 8.79 -17.84 8.58
CA GLN A 103 7.58 -18.64 8.53
C GLN A 103 7.61 -19.71 9.62
N ASP A 104 6.56 -19.76 10.42
CA ASP A 104 6.24 -20.94 11.22
C ASP A 104 5.59 -21.99 10.31
N LYS A 105 6.37 -22.95 9.87
CA LYS A 105 5.92 -23.95 8.89
C LYS A 105 4.83 -24.89 9.43
N VAL A 106 4.65 -24.97 10.75
CA VAL A 106 3.63 -25.79 11.38
C VAL A 106 2.35 -24.99 11.60
N LYS A 107 2.48 -23.75 12.06
CA LYS A 107 1.32 -22.87 12.34
C LYS A 107 0.88 -22.07 11.15
N GLY A 108 1.79 -21.74 10.21
CA GLY A 108 1.51 -21.13 8.92
C GLY A 108 1.99 -19.70 8.74
N GLY A 109 1.78 -18.82 9.72
CA GLY A 109 2.07 -17.39 9.59
C GLY A 109 3.57 -17.06 9.61
N PHE A 110 3.93 -15.88 9.10
CA PHE A 110 5.29 -15.33 9.23
C PHE A 110 5.37 -14.42 10.46
N GLY A 111 6.40 -14.62 11.28
CA GLY A 111 6.75 -13.71 12.36
C GLY A 111 7.56 -12.51 11.88
N GLY A 112 7.86 -11.58 12.79
CA GLY A 112 8.75 -10.45 12.49
C GLY A 112 10.22 -10.81 12.47
N GLY A 113 10.58 -12.01 12.94
CA GLY A 113 11.93 -12.60 12.98
C GLY A 113 11.88 -14.11 13.21
N PRO A 114 13.03 -14.80 13.18
CA PRO A 114 13.09 -16.25 13.37
C PRO A 114 12.49 -16.68 14.70
N GLY A 115 11.62 -17.70 14.71
CA GLY A 115 11.01 -18.25 15.91
C GLY A 115 9.99 -17.35 16.61
N GLN A 116 9.66 -16.21 16.03
CA GLN A 116 8.60 -15.34 16.54
C GLN A 116 7.22 -15.83 16.07
N MET A 117 6.19 -15.49 16.84
CA MET A 117 4.81 -15.81 16.53
C MET A 117 4.39 -15.20 15.20
N GLY A 118 3.61 -15.94 14.40
CA GLY A 118 3.02 -15.43 13.17
C GLY A 118 2.13 -14.20 13.42
N HIS A 119 2.29 -13.18 12.60
CA HIS A 119 1.57 -11.92 12.68
C HIS A 119 1.15 -11.48 11.26
N LEU A 120 -0.10 -11.07 11.06
CA LEU A 120 -0.63 -10.75 9.71
C LEU A 120 0.16 -9.66 9.00
N MET A 121 0.57 -8.59 9.71
CA MET A 121 1.38 -7.53 9.12
C MET A 121 2.76 -8.02 8.67
N SER A 122 3.44 -8.83 9.49
CA SER A 122 4.72 -9.44 9.12
C SER A 122 4.56 -10.44 7.98
N THR A 123 3.45 -11.19 7.95
CA THR A 123 3.13 -12.12 6.86
C THR A 123 2.92 -11.37 5.55
N TYR A 124 2.15 -10.28 5.55
CA TYR A 124 1.97 -9.43 4.37
C TYR A 124 3.32 -8.88 3.87
N ALA A 125 4.13 -8.32 4.77
CA ALA A 125 5.45 -7.80 4.41
C ALA A 125 6.37 -8.88 3.83
N ALA A 126 6.36 -10.09 4.41
CA ALA A 126 7.15 -11.22 3.92
C ALA A 126 6.69 -11.69 2.53
N VAL A 127 5.37 -11.84 2.32
CA VAL A 127 4.81 -12.25 1.02
C VAL A 127 5.09 -11.21 -0.06
N CYS A 128 4.88 -9.91 0.23
CA CYS A 128 5.19 -8.84 -0.71
C CYS A 128 6.70 -8.76 -1.02
N ALA A 129 7.56 -8.91 0.00
CA ALA A 129 9.00 -8.96 -0.22
C ALA A 129 9.40 -10.17 -1.09
N LEU A 130 8.84 -11.36 -0.82
CA LEU A 130 9.07 -12.56 -1.65
C LEU A 130 8.52 -12.40 -3.07
N ALA A 131 7.42 -11.67 -3.28
CA ALA A 131 6.94 -11.34 -4.62
C ALA A 131 7.98 -10.53 -5.40
N ILE A 132 8.69 -9.61 -4.73
CA ILE A 132 9.71 -8.74 -5.34
C ILE A 132 11.02 -9.51 -5.58
N VAL A 133 11.56 -10.16 -4.55
CA VAL A 133 12.91 -10.75 -4.61
C VAL A 133 12.91 -12.24 -4.97
N GLY A 134 11.79 -12.93 -4.81
CA GLY A 134 11.68 -14.38 -4.98
C GLY A 134 11.26 -14.80 -6.39
N GLY A 135 11.07 -16.11 -6.54
CA GLY A 135 10.61 -16.76 -7.77
C GLY A 135 10.34 -18.25 -7.56
N PRO A 136 9.96 -18.96 -8.64
CA PRO A 136 9.81 -20.42 -8.60
C PRO A 136 11.13 -21.10 -8.28
N GLY A 137 11.05 -22.31 -7.75
CA GLY A 137 12.19 -23.13 -7.32
C GLY A 137 12.52 -22.97 -5.85
N GLY A 138 13.32 -23.90 -5.36
CA GLY A 138 13.75 -23.94 -3.95
C GLY A 138 14.64 -22.78 -3.55
N LEU A 139 15.12 -22.82 -2.31
CA LEU A 139 16.11 -21.85 -1.81
C LEU A 139 17.36 -21.86 -2.69
N PRO A 140 17.95 -20.67 -2.97
CA PRO A 140 19.29 -20.59 -3.55
C PRO A 140 20.28 -21.36 -2.66
N THR A 141 21.09 -22.21 -3.26
CA THR A 141 22.12 -22.98 -2.54
C THR A 141 23.35 -22.10 -2.26
N ASP A 142 24.13 -22.47 -1.24
CA ASP A 142 25.43 -21.82 -0.98
C ASP A 142 26.33 -21.82 -2.21
N GLU A 143 26.21 -22.85 -3.06
CA GLU A 143 26.94 -22.99 -4.31
C GLU A 143 26.45 -21.94 -5.36
N ASP A 144 25.16 -21.67 -5.44
CA ASP A 144 24.61 -20.63 -6.33
C ASP A 144 25.13 -19.26 -5.90
N VAL A 145 25.19 -19.02 -4.59
CA VAL A 145 25.70 -17.77 -4.02
C VAL A 145 27.22 -17.65 -4.26
N ALA A 146 27.99 -18.71 -4.02
CA ALA A 146 29.44 -18.69 -4.15
C ALA A 146 29.92 -18.52 -5.60
N HIS A 147 29.19 -19.05 -6.58
CA HIS A 147 29.54 -18.93 -7.99
C HIS A 147 29.03 -17.66 -8.67
N GLY A 148 28.44 -16.73 -7.90
CA GLY A 148 27.88 -15.50 -8.47
C GLY A 148 26.90 -15.80 -9.61
N ARG A 149 26.36 -17.04 -9.65
CA ARG A 149 25.26 -17.33 -10.55
C ARG A 149 24.17 -16.33 -10.16
N SER A 150 24.01 -15.31 -11.01
CA SER A 150 22.98 -14.34 -10.84
C SER A 150 21.73 -15.16 -10.61
N VAL A 151 21.22 -15.10 -9.41
CA VAL A 151 19.88 -15.54 -9.18
C VAL A 151 19.09 -14.56 -10.02
N ASP A 152 18.82 -14.96 -11.28
CA ASP A 152 17.97 -14.16 -12.16
C ASP A 152 16.79 -13.73 -11.35
N PHE A 153 16.39 -12.47 -11.52
CA PHE A 153 15.23 -11.94 -10.87
C PHE A 153 14.15 -13.01 -10.73
N GLY A 154 13.76 -13.32 -9.50
CA GLY A 154 12.72 -14.29 -9.24
C GLY A 154 13.14 -15.74 -9.31
N ARG A 155 14.30 -16.12 -8.86
CA ARG A 155 14.66 -17.52 -8.64
C ARG A 155 14.59 -17.87 -7.16
N GLY A 156 13.77 -18.88 -6.84
CA GLY A 156 13.73 -19.53 -5.53
C GLY A 156 12.82 -18.85 -4.50
N GLY A 157 12.35 -19.64 -3.59
CA GLY A 157 11.65 -19.24 -2.39
C GLY A 157 10.12 -19.41 -2.43
N TRP A 158 9.46 -19.32 -3.57
CA TRP A 158 8.01 -19.45 -3.61
C TRP A 158 7.53 -20.87 -3.29
N ASP A 159 8.25 -21.91 -3.74
CA ASP A 159 7.95 -23.31 -3.43
C ASP A 159 8.04 -23.63 -1.93
N CYS A 160 8.71 -22.76 -1.17
CA CYS A 160 8.91 -22.96 0.27
C CYS A 160 7.84 -22.31 1.12
N ILE A 161 6.89 -21.59 0.53
CA ILE A 161 5.75 -21.00 1.25
C ILE A 161 4.73 -22.11 1.52
N GLU A 162 4.55 -22.45 2.79
CA GLU A 162 3.57 -23.46 3.23
C GLU A 162 2.15 -22.87 3.13
N LYS A 163 1.57 -22.88 1.93
CA LYS A 163 0.29 -22.20 1.60
C LYS A 163 -0.89 -22.78 2.38
N GLU A 164 -0.98 -24.08 2.54
CA GLU A 164 -2.06 -24.76 3.25
C GLU A 164 -2.05 -24.38 4.74
N ALA A 165 -0.90 -24.50 5.39
CA ALA A 165 -0.74 -24.09 6.78
C ALA A 165 -1.01 -22.60 6.99
N LEU A 166 -0.62 -21.76 6.03
CA LEU A 166 -0.89 -20.32 6.04
C LEU A 166 -2.40 -20.03 5.93
N TYR A 167 -3.11 -20.72 5.03
CA TYR A 167 -4.56 -20.58 4.89
C TYR A 167 -5.28 -20.99 6.18
N GLU A 168 -4.97 -22.16 6.74
CA GLU A 168 -5.54 -22.64 7.99
C GLU A 168 -5.29 -21.66 9.14
N TRP A 169 -4.09 -21.07 9.19
CA TRP A 169 -3.75 -20.07 10.19
C TRP A 169 -4.59 -18.80 10.02
N MET A 170 -4.75 -18.27 8.81
CA MET A 170 -5.64 -17.13 8.56
C MET A 170 -7.09 -17.43 8.95
N MET A 171 -7.58 -18.64 8.68
CA MET A 171 -8.93 -19.08 9.10
C MET A 171 -9.08 -19.18 10.62
N ARG A 172 -8.02 -19.54 11.36
CA ARG A 172 -8.07 -19.49 12.84
C ARG A 172 -8.14 -18.05 13.38
N LEU A 173 -7.63 -17.07 12.65
CA LEU A 173 -7.72 -15.67 13.05
C LEU A 173 -9.05 -15.02 12.69
N LYS A 174 -9.82 -15.63 11.79
CA LYS A 174 -11.12 -15.11 11.35
C LYS A 174 -12.13 -15.08 12.49
N GLN A 175 -12.88 -13.98 12.57
CA GLN A 175 -13.93 -13.79 13.58
C GLN A 175 -15.33 -13.96 12.98
N PRO A 176 -16.36 -14.21 13.80
CA PRO A 176 -17.72 -14.40 13.30
C PRO A 176 -18.33 -13.22 12.56
N ASP A 177 -17.86 -12.00 12.83
CA ASP A 177 -18.30 -10.76 12.17
C ASP A 177 -17.58 -10.50 10.83
N GLY A 178 -16.68 -11.39 10.41
CA GLY A 178 -15.89 -11.25 9.20
C GLY A 178 -14.55 -10.55 9.39
N SER A 179 -14.24 -10.02 10.57
CA SER A 179 -12.94 -9.43 10.90
C SER A 179 -11.87 -10.50 11.13
N PHE A 180 -10.62 -10.05 11.34
CA PHE A 180 -9.48 -10.91 11.63
C PHE A 180 -8.68 -10.36 12.80
N LEU A 181 -8.24 -11.26 13.70
CA LEU A 181 -7.20 -10.96 14.67
C LEU A 181 -5.86 -10.73 13.93
N VAL A 182 -5.04 -9.79 14.39
CA VAL A 182 -3.70 -9.57 13.82
C VAL A 182 -2.75 -10.75 14.07
N HIS A 183 -2.94 -11.47 15.15
CA HIS A 183 -2.31 -12.73 15.56
C HIS A 183 -3.19 -13.47 16.57
N GLU A 184 -2.84 -14.69 16.95
CA GLU A 184 -3.56 -15.43 18.00
C GLU A 184 -3.57 -14.60 19.29
N GLN A 185 -4.76 -14.31 19.83
CA GLN A 185 -5.01 -13.47 21.01
C GLN A 185 -4.64 -11.97 20.82
N GLY A 186 -4.46 -11.53 19.59
CA GLY A 186 -4.19 -10.13 19.25
C GLY A 186 -5.46 -9.29 19.11
N GLU A 187 -5.25 -8.02 18.79
CA GLU A 187 -6.32 -7.08 18.45
C GLU A 187 -6.95 -7.38 17.10
N ILE A 188 -8.07 -6.71 16.84
CA ILE A 188 -8.74 -6.67 15.54
C ILE A 188 -8.58 -5.25 14.98
N ASP A 189 -8.21 -5.15 13.71
CA ASP A 189 -8.33 -3.91 12.95
C ASP A 189 -8.37 -4.16 11.43
N VAL A 190 -8.73 -3.13 10.66
CA VAL A 190 -8.86 -3.23 9.20
C VAL A 190 -7.52 -3.52 8.49
N ARG A 191 -6.36 -3.31 9.13
CA ARG A 191 -5.06 -3.70 8.59
C ARG A 191 -4.94 -5.22 8.51
N ALA A 192 -5.46 -5.93 9.51
CA ALA A 192 -5.52 -7.39 9.50
C ALA A 192 -6.33 -7.89 8.30
N THR A 193 -7.51 -7.30 8.08
CA THR A 193 -8.37 -7.60 6.93
C THR A 193 -7.63 -7.38 5.61
N TYR A 194 -7.00 -6.22 5.45
CA TYR A 194 -6.21 -5.90 4.25
C TYR A 194 -5.07 -6.90 4.02
N CYS A 195 -4.33 -7.24 5.08
CA CYS A 195 -3.24 -8.22 4.98
C CYS A 195 -3.76 -9.59 4.51
N VAL A 196 -4.85 -10.09 5.12
CA VAL A 196 -5.44 -11.37 4.73
C VAL A 196 -5.88 -11.39 3.28
N ILE A 197 -6.69 -10.39 2.85
CA ILE A 197 -7.20 -10.34 1.49
C ILE A 197 -6.05 -10.21 0.47
N SER A 198 -5.06 -9.37 0.74
CA SER A 198 -3.91 -9.20 -0.15
C SER A 198 -3.03 -10.45 -0.23
N ILE A 199 -2.75 -11.10 0.90
CA ILE A 199 -2.00 -12.38 0.94
C ILE A 199 -2.76 -13.46 0.16
N ALA A 200 -4.06 -13.60 0.43
CA ALA A 200 -4.88 -14.61 -0.22
C ALA A 200 -4.97 -14.36 -1.74
N SER A 201 -5.09 -13.11 -2.17
CA SER A 201 -5.12 -12.76 -3.58
C SER A 201 -3.77 -13.05 -4.26
N LEU A 202 -2.64 -12.68 -3.65
CA LEU A 202 -1.32 -12.93 -4.23
C LEU A 202 -0.97 -14.41 -4.33
N LEU A 203 -1.42 -15.24 -3.35
CA LEU A 203 -1.04 -16.65 -3.26
C LEU A 203 -2.10 -17.63 -3.77
N GLY A 204 -3.23 -17.17 -4.31
CA GLY A 204 -4.31 -18.03 -4.80
C GLY A 204 -5.04 -18.78 -3.69
N LEU A 205 -5.25 -18.14 -2.53
CA LEU A 205 -5.89 -18.71 -1.33
C LEU A 205 -7.28 -18.14 -1.07
N VAL A 206 -7.87 -17.44 -2.03
CA VAL A 206 -9.20 -16.84 -1.89
C VAL A 206 -10.26 -17.91 -1.95
N THR A 207 -11.15 -17.94 -0.93
CA THR A 207 -12.31 -18.85 -0.85
C THR A 207 -13.54 -18.08 -0.38
N ASP A 208 -14.74 -18.57 -0.70
CA ASP A 208 -15.99 -17.96 -0.19
C ASP A 208 -16.02 -17.94 1.36
N GLU A 209 -15.47 -18.95 2.00
CA GLU A 209 -15.37 -19.03 3.47
C GLU A 209 -14.46 -17.94 4.03
N LEU A 210 -13.29 -17.69 3.39
CA LEU A 210 -12.39 -16.62 3.77
C LEU A 210 -13.05 -15.25 3.64
N LEU A 211 -13.83 -15.03 2.59
CA LEU A 211 -14.46 -13.76 2.27
C LEU A 211 -15.77 -13.50 3.04
N ALA A 212 -16.40 -14.52 3.63
CA ALA A 212 -17.70 -14.38 4.28
C ALA A 212 -17.68 -13.31 5.38
N GLY A 213 -18.60 -12.34 5.33
CA GLY A 213 -18.77 -11.25 6.30
C GLY A 213 -17.75 -10.11 6.21
N VAL A 214 -16.68 -10.26 5.44
CA VAL A 214 -15.59 -9.27 5.39
C VAL A 214 -16.06 -7.92 4.84
N GLY A 215 -16.90 -7.93 3.80
CA GLY A 215 -17.43 -6.70 3.19
C GLY A 215 -18.27 -5.89 4.19
N ASP A 216 -19.13 -6.55 4.96
CA ASP A 216 -19.97 -5.92 5.98
C ASP A 216 -19.13 -5.35 7.14
N TYR A 217 -18.12 -6.10 7.58
CA TYR A 217 -17.18 -5.63 8.60
C TYR A 217 -16.45 -4.35 8.15
N ILE A 218 -15.94 -4.32 6.92
CA ILE A 218 -15.29 -3.11 6.36
C ILE A 218 -16.27 -1.94 6.35
N ALA A 219 -17.49 -2.14 5.86
CA ALA A 219 -18.51 -1.10 5.80
C ALA A 219 -18.82 -0.53 7.20
N SER A 220 -18.87 -1.38 8.23
CA SER A 220 -19.14 -0.97 9.61
C SER A 220 -18.02 -0.11 10.23
N CYS A 221 -16.81 -0.11 9.65
CA CYS A 221 -15.68 0.71 10.10
C CYS A 221 -15.70 2.14 9.51
N GLN A 222 -16.61 2.45 8.58
CA GLN A 222 -16.70 3.80 8.00
C GLN A 222 -17.23 4.80 9.02
N THR A 223 -16.52 5.92 9.18
CA THR A 223 -16.85 6.97 10.15
C THR A 223 -17.81 8.02 9.55
N TYR A 224 -18.41 8.84 10.40
CA TYR A 224 -19.22 9.98 9.98
C TYR A 224 -18.45 11.02 9.15
N GLU A 225 -17.11 11.07 9.28
CA GLU A 225 -16.26 11.93 8.46
C GLU A 225 -16.16 11.43 7.01
N GLY A 226 -16.49 10.18 6.76
CA GLY A 226 -16.40 9.51 5.47
C GLY A 226 -15.17 8.57 5.31
N GLY A 227 -14.10 8.77 6.09
CA GLY A 227 -12.97 7.85 6.15
C GLY A 227 -13.26 6.61 7.01
N PHE A 228 -12.22 5.83 7.32
CA PHE A 228 -12.38 4.61 8.10
C PHE A 228 -11.59 4.68 9.41
N ALA A 229 -12.21 4.22 10.48
CA ALA A 229 -11.57 3.94 11.76
C ALA A 229 -10.81 2.61 11.74
N ALA A 230 -10.04 2.35 12.80
CA ALA A 230 -9.29 1.12 12.92
C ALA A 230 -10.18 -0.13 12.95
N MET A 231 -11.32 -0.05 13.62
CA MET A 231 -12.22 -1.18 13.84
C MET A 231 -13.65 -0.69 14.06
N SER A 232 -14.60 -1.58 13.95
CA SER A 232 -15.97 -1.38 14.43
C SER A 232 -16.19 -2.06 15.78
N CYS A 233 -17.29 -1.70 16.44
CA CYS A 233 -17.63 -2.24 17.75
C CYS A 233 -18.04 -3.71 17.62
N ALA A 234 -17.15 -4.60 18.07
CA ALA A 234 -17.50 -5.96 18.42
C ALA A 234 -17.38 -6.08 19.95
N GLU A 235 -18.41 -6.55 20.64
CA GLU A 235 -18.31 -6.85 22.05
C GLU A 235 -17.51 -8.15 22.23
N TYR A 236 -16.38 -8.05 22.94
CA TYR A 236 -15.62 -9.20 23.39
C TYR A 236 -15.90 -9.49 24.85
N VAL A 237 -16.07 -10.76 25.18
CA VAL A 237 -16.12 -11.18 26.58
C VAL A 237 -14.69 -11.28 27.11
N ALA A 238 -14.52 -10.85 28.37
CA ALA A 238 -13.20 -10.70 29.02
C ALA A 238 -12.40 -12.00 29.21
N ASP A 239 -12.97 -13.15 28.91
CA ASP A 239 -12.32 -14.47 29.03
C ASP A 239 -11.66 -14.95 27.72
N GLY A 240 -11.66 -14.12 26.66
CA GLY A 240 -11.11 -14.48 25.36
C GLY A 240 -11.93 -15.51 24.57
N ALA A 241 -13.11 -15.88 25.06
CA ALA A 241 -14.03 -16.69 24.27
C ALA A 241 -14.61 -15.85 23.13
N ARG A 242 -14.61 -16.42 21.92
CA ARG A 242 -15.26 -15.79 20.76
C ARG A 242 -16.75 -15.69 21.05
N VAL A 243 -17.26 -14.49 21.18
CA VAL A 243 -18.69 -14.23 21.30
C VAL A 243 -19.19 -13.77 19.94
N ALA A 244 -20.27 -14.37 19.49
CA ALA A 244 -21.02 -13.80 18.38
C ALA A 244 -21.38 -12.34 18.73
N PRO A 245 -21.23 -11.38 17.82
CA PRO A 245 -21.61 -10.02 18.10
C PRO A 245 -23.04 -10.00 18.62
N LEU A 246 -23.28 -9.30 19.73
CA LEU A 246 -24.62 -9.18 20.34
C LEU A 246 -25.60 -8.43 19.43
N GLN A 247 -25.06 -7.76 18.41
CA GLN A 247 -25.84 -7.01 17.41
C GLN A 247 -25.43 -7.46 16.01
N PRO A 248 -26.35 -7.45 15.05
CA PRO A 248 -26.01 -7.61 13.64
C PRO A 248 -24.93 -6.61 13.21
N VAL A 249 -24.04 -7.01 12.30
CA VAL A 249 -22.92 -6.17 11.81
C VAL A 249 -23.41 -4.80 11.35
N ALA A 250 -24.59 -4.71 10.76
CA ALA A 250 -25.23 -3.45 10.35
C ALA A 250 -25.53 -2.45 11.50
N GLN A 251 -25.44 -2.89 12.75
CA GLN A 251 -25.63 -2.04 13.94
C GLN A 251 -24.32 -1.76 14.68
N GLN A 252 -23.19 -2.25 14.17
CA GLN A 252 -21.88 -1.93 14.71
C GLN A 252 -21.45 -0.52 14.29
N HIS A 253 -20.70 0.14 15.15
CA HIS A 253 -20.24 1.52 14.94
C HIS A 253 -18.70 1.56 14.93
N PRO A 254 -18.12 2.44 14.07
CA PRO A 254 -16.68 2.59 14.01
C PRO A 254 -16.11 3.08 15.35
N GLN A 255 -14.94 2.55 15.72
CA GLN A 255 -14.23 2.91 16.93
C GLN A 255 -13.00 3.76 16.58
N GLY A 256 -13.05 5.03 17.00
CA GLY A 256 -11.99 6.02 16.76
C GLY A 256 -12.28 6.96 15.59
N GLU A 257 -11.30 7.82 15.30
CA GLU A 257 -11.35 8.79 14.21
C GLU A 257 -10.97 8.16 12.86
N ALA A 258 -11.41 8.78 11.77
CA ALA A 258 -10.96 8.43 10.43
C ALA A 258 -9.44 8.64 10.28
N HIS A 259 -8.75 7.67 9.71
CA HIS A 259 -7.29 7.67 9.58
C HIS A 259 -6.85 7.12 8.23
N GLY A 260 -5.95 7.82 7.51
CA GLY A 260 -5.53 7.49 6.15
C GLY A 260 -4.97 6.08 5.97
N GLY A 261 -4.19 5.59 6.94
CA GLY A 261 -3.65 4.22 6.89
C GLY A 261 -4.76 3.17 7.03
N TYR A 262 -5.73 3.39 7.90
CA TYR A 262 -6.89 2.49 8.03
C TYR A 262 -7.83 2.61 6.84
N ALA A 263 -8.06 3.84 6.35
CA ALA A 263 -8.89 4.07 5.19
C ALA A 263 -8.33 3.39 3.93
N PHE A 264 -7.01 3.46 3.71
CA PHE A 264 -6.38 2.71 2.62
C PHE A 264 -6.61 1.21 2.77
N CYS A 265 -6.31 0.63 3.93
CA CYS A 265 -6.47 -0.81 4.18
C CYS A 265 -7.92 -1.27 3.99
N ALA A 266 -8.88 -0.53 4.57
CA ALA A 266 -10.30 -0.84 4.44
C ALA A 266 -10.76 -0.72 2.98
N PHE A 267 -10.42 0.38 2.30
CA PHE A 267 -10.93 0.63 0.96
C PHE A 267 -10.24 -0.20 -0.12
N ALA A 268 -8.93 -0.46 -0.02
CA ALA A 268 -8.26 -1.40 -0.92
C ALA A 268 -8.83 -2.83 -0.81
N SER A 269 -9.20 -3.25 0.41
CA SER A 269 -9.92 -4.52 0.60
C SER A 269 -11.33 -4.45 0.02
N HIS A 270 -12.05 -3.34 0.22
CA HIS A 270 -13.37 -3.12 -0.36
C HIS A 270 -13.34 -3.21 -1.89
N VAL A 271 -12.36 -2.60 -2.55
CA VAL A 271 -12.19 -2.67 -4.01
C VAL A 271 -11.97 -4.11 -4.46
N GLN A 272 -11.07 -4.86 -3.81
CA GLN A 272 -10.85 -6.28 -4.12
C GLN A 272 -12.13 -7.09 -3.99
N LEU A 273 -12.91 -6.85 -2.93
CA LEU A 273 -14.21 -7.52 -2.72
C LEU A 273 -15.29 -7.07 -3.72
N ALA A 274 -15.33 -5.79 -4.08
CA ALA A 274 -16.29 -5.24 -5.05
C ALA A 274 -16.12 -5.86 -6.42
N LEU A 275 -14.87 -6.03 -6.86
CA LEU A 275 -14.51 -6.69 -8.11
C LEU A 275 -14.91 -8.19 -8.13
N LEU A 276 -15.12 -8.79 -6.95
CA LEU A 276 -15.60 -10.17 -6.78
C LEU A 276 -17.12 -10.27 -6.45
N GLY A 277 -17.82 -9.12 -6.35
CA GLY A 277 -19.24 -9.09 -5.97
C GLY A 277 -19.48 -9.45 -4.49
N ARG A 278 -18.51 -9.19 -3.60
CA ARG A 278 -18.53 -9.53 -2.17
C ARG A 278 -18.38 -8.31 -1.25
N ALA A 279 -18.43 -7.09 -1.79
CA ALA A 279 -18.32 -5.86 -0.99
C ALA A 279 -19.59 -5.55 -0.21
N GLY A 280 -19.42 -4.97 0.98
CA GLY A 280 -20.52 -4.36 1.73
C GLY A 280 -20.80 -2.91 1.28
N PRO A 281 -21.84 -2.27 1.81
CA PRO A 281 -22.24 -0.91 1.46
C PRO A 281 -21.26 0.12 2.05
N VAL A 282 -20.50 0.82 1.22
CA VAL A 282 -19.60 1.92 1.59
C VAL A 282 -20.06 3.20 0.90
N ASP A 283 -20.15 4.31 1.64
CA ASP A 283 -20.41 5.64 1.08
C ASP A 283 -19.12 6.18 0.45
N THR A 284 -18.96 5.92 -0.85
CA THR A 284 -17.77 6.33 -1.62
C THR A 284 -17.72 7.84 -1.83
N GLU A 285 -18.87 8.55 -1.85
CA GLU A 285 -18.88 10.01 -1.98
C GLU A 285 -18.42 10.69 -0.69
N ALA A 286 -18.86 10.18 0.47
CA ALA A 286 -18.35 10.65 1.75
C ALA A 286 -16.85 10.39 1.89
N LEU A 287 -16.38 9.21 1.48
CA LEU A 287 -14.96 8.87 1.46
C LEU A 287 -14.16 9.81 0.56
N LEU A 288 -14.65 10.10 -0.65
CA LEU A 288 -14.01 11.04 -1.57
C LEU A 288 -13.88 12.43 -0.96
N ARG A 289 -14.96 12.97 -0.39
CA ARG A 289 -14.92 14.29 0.27
C ARG A 289 -13.90 14.34 1.40
N TRP A 290 -13.82 13.28 2.22
CA TRP A 290 -12.84 13.20 3.30
C TRP A 290 -11.42 13.06 2.75
N ALA A 291 -11.17 12.15 1.80
CA ALA A 291 -9.85 11.87 1.27
C ALA A 291 -9.23 13.09 0.55
N THR A 292 -10.03 13.82 -0.25
CA THR A 292 -9.58 15.04 -0.92
C THR A 292 -9.21 16.16 0.07
N SER A 293 -9.89 16.23 1.22
CA SER A 293 -9.58 17.21 2.27
C SER A 293 -8.23 16.96 2.97
N LEU A 294 -7.64 15.78 2.80
CA LEU A 294 -6.36 15.42 3.41
C LEU A 294 -5.15 15.94 2.63
N GLN A 295 -5.31 16.32 1.37
CA GLN A 295 -4.22 16.95 0.64
C GLN A 295 -3.96 18.36 1.19
N GLY A 296 -2.72 18.61 1.55
CA GLY A 296 -2.30 19.89 2.12
C GLY A 296 -2.30 21.00 1.09
N SER A 297 -2.31 22.21 1.59
CA SER A 297 -2.25 23.42 0.80
C SER A 297 -0.92 23.61 0.09
N LEU A 298 -0.81 24.68 -0.71
CA LEU A 298 0.45 25.10 -1.31
C LEU A 298 1.55 25.31 -0.25
N TYR A 299 1.21 25.87 0.92
CA TYR A 299 2.19 26.08 2.02
C TYR A 299 2.64 24.78 2.67
N GLU A 300 1.86 23.73 2.53
CA GLU A 300 2.21 22.37 2.96
C GLU A 300 2.79 21.54 1.79
N GLY A 301 3.11 22.20 0.67
CA GLY A 301 3.73 21.61 -0.51
C GLY A 301 2.85 20.60 -1.23
N GLY A 302 1.55 20.55 -0.98
CA GLY A 302 0.63 19.55 -1.53
C GLY A 302 0.83 18.15 -0.99
N GLY A 303 1.56 17.97 0.12
CA GLY A 303 1.66 16.71 0.84
C GLY A 303 0.34 16.28 1.44
N PHE A 304 0.23 15.04 1.87
CA PHE A 304 -0.97 14.52 2.53
C PHE A 304 -0.81 14.42 4.04
N ARG A 305 -1.90 14.65 4.75
CA ARG A 305 -2.03 14.34 6.18
C ARG A 305 -2.81 13.04 6.37
N GLY A 306 -2.59 12.36 7.48
CA GLY A 306 -3.27 11.10 7.77
C GLY A 306 -4.62 11.26 8.45
N ARG A 307 -4.89 12.42 9.04
CA ARG A 307 -6.11 12.72 9.80
C ARG A 307 -6.42 14.20 9.73
N THR A 308 -7.70 14.54 9.93
CA THR A 308 -8.15 15.91 10.07
C THR A 308 -7.34 16.65 11.17
N ASN A 309 -6.95 17.88 10.92
CA ASN A 309 -6.18 18.74 11.84
C ASN A 309 -4.80 18.18 12.30
N LYS A 310 -4.18 17.32 11.50
CA LYS A 310 -2.81 16.87 11.72
C LYS A 310 -1.86 17.42 10.65
N LEU A 311 -0.56 17.38 10.96
CA LEU A 311 0.48 17.79 10.04
C LEU A 311 0.57 16.84 8.85
N VAL A 312 1.05 17.35 7.71
CA VAL A 312 1.42 16.52 6.56
C VAL A 312 2.60 15.61 6.92
N ASP A 313 2.62 14.45 6.27
CA ASP A 313 3.65 13.42 6.47
C ASP A 313 3.81 12.65 5.16
N GLY A 314 5.05 12.47 4.72
CA GLY A 314 5.39 11.87 3.44
C GLY A 314 4.82 10.47 3.21
N CYS A 315 4.59 9.66 4.26
CA CYS A 315 4.02 8.34 4.10
C CYS A 315 2.57 8.36 3.60
N TYR A 316 1.81 9.43 3.89
CA TYR A 316 0.45 9.58 3.37
C TYR A 316 0.41 9.98 1.90
N GLY A 317 1.54 10.32 1.29
CA GLY A 317 1.67 10.36 -0.15
C GLY A 317 1.28 9.03 -0.82
N TRP A 318 1.49 7.90 -0.14
CA TRP A 318 0.94 6.61 -0.52
C TRP A 318 -0.46 6.38 0.05
N PHE A 319 -0.59 6.31 1.39
CA PHE A 319 -1.83 5.84 2.02
C PHE A 319 -3.06 6.69 1.66
N CYS A 320 -2.93 8.01 1.59
CA CYS A 320 -4.03 8.89 1.22
C CYS A 320 -3.99 9.28 -0.27
N GLY A 321 -2.81 9.73 -0.74
CA GLY A 321 -2.67 10.25 -2.10
C GLY A 321 -2.62 9.15 -3.16
N GLY A 322 -1.65 8.25 -3.07
CA GLY A 322 -1.44 7.22 -4.10
C GLY A 322 -2.44 6.09 -4.04
N GLY A 323 -2.42 5.32 -2.96
CA GLY A 323 -3.22 4.10 -2.83
C GLY A 323 -4.72 4.35 -2.77
N LEU A 324 -5.17 5.16 -1.78
CA LEU A 324 -6.60 5.41 -1.57
C LEU A 324 -7.25 6.13 -2.76
N MET A 325 -6.63 7.20 -3.26
CA MET A 325 -7.20 7.96 -4.38
C MET A 325 -7.21 7.15 -5.68
N THR A 326 -6.19 6.35 -5.96
CA THR A 326 -6.21 5.46 -7.13
C THR A 326 -7.29 4.38 -7.02
N CYS A 327 -7.54 3.85 -5.83
CA CYS A 327 -8.67 2.95 -5.59
C CYS A 327 -10.03 3.63 -5.84
N LEU A 328 -10.18 4.89 -5.40
CA LEU A 328 -11.39 5.70 -5.69
C LEU A 328 -11.53 5.99 -7.19
N GLU A 329 -10.45 6.41 -7.85
CA GLU A 329 -10.44 6.60 -9.31
C GLU A 329 -10.85 5.32 -10.05
N GLY A 330 -10.35 4.17 -9.61
CA GLY A 330 -10.67 2.87 -10.23
C GLY A 330 -12.14 2.45 -10.12
N LEU A 331 -12.86 2.89 -9.07
CA LEU A 331 -14.28 2.60 -8.92
C LEU A 331 -15.21 3.68 -9.48
N MET A 332 -14.79 4.94 -9.45
CA MET A 332 -15.67 6.07 -9.73
C MET A 332 -15.49 6.64 -11.15
N LEU A 333 -14.34 6.45 -11.76
CA LEU A 333 -14.04 6.98 -13.09
C LEU A 333 -14.21 5.90 -14.17
N PRO A 334 -14.45 6.31 -15.44
CA PRO A 334 -14.54 5.36 -16.55
C PRO A 334 -13.30 4.46 -16.65
N PRO A 335 -13.47 3.19 -17.07
CA PRO A 335 -12.35 2.31 -17.36
C PRO A 335 -11.39 2.90 -18.39
N HIS A 336 -10.13 2.49 -18.33
CA HIS A 336 -9.06 3.00 -19.19
C HIS A 336 -9.37 2.91 -20.70
N ASP A 337 -9.99 1.80 -21.14
CA ASP A 337 -10.29 1.54 -22.55
C ASP A 337 -11.50 2.33 -23.08
N ALA A 338 -12.34 2.88 -22.21
CA ALA A 338 -13.53 3.64 -22.60
C ALA A 338 -13.21 5.07 -23.10
N VAL A 339 -12.00 5.56 -22.88
CA VAL A 339 -11.59 6.92 -23.27
C VAL A 339 -11.21 7.01 -24.77
N HIS A 340 -10.97 5.86 -25.44
CA HIS A 340 -10.55 5.83 -26.84
C HIS A 340 -11.70 5.64 -27.85
N ASP A 341 -12.93 5.31 -27.40
CA ASP A 341 -14.08 5.11 -28.29
C ASP A 341 -14.94 6.36 -28.52
N ALA A 342 -14.52 7.52 -28.04
CA ALA A 342 -15.25 8.78 -28.18
C ALA A 342 -14.91 9.54 -29.48
N ASP A 343 -14.81 8.83 -30.60
CA ASP A 343 -14.89 9.41 -31.96
C ASP A 343 -16.35 9.47 -32.42
N ASP A 344 -17.28 9.95 -31.59
CA ASP A 344 -18.61 10.26 -32.04
C ASP A 344 -18.80 11.78 -32.03
N ASP A 345 -18.72 12.36 -33.23
CA ASP A 345 -18.90 13.75 -33.60
C ASP A 345 -20.37 14.19 -33.39
N THR A 346 -20.79 14.25 -32.13
CA THR A 346 -22.03 14.95 -31.75
C THR A 346 -21.73 16.06 -30.76
N GLY A 347 -21.67 17.23 -31.32
CA GLY A 347 -21.31 18.49 -30.74
C GLY A 347 -21.73 18.76 -29.31
N SER A 348 -20.83 19.45 -28.63
CA SER A 348 -20.96 20.16 -27.37
C SER A 348 -20.93 19.33 -26.09
N TRP A 349 -19.77 19.07 -25.61
CA TRP A 349 -19.28 19.39 -24.27
C TRP A 349 -17.77 19.47 -24.40
N GLU A 350 -17.23 20.59 -23.98
CA GLU A 350 -15.81 20.93 -24.05
C GLU A 350 -14.93 19.74 -23.69
N SER A 351 -13.91 19.49 -24.48
CA SER A 351 -12.85 18.53 -24.18
C SER A 351 -12.41 18.76 -22.74
N LEU A 352 -12.79 17.85 -21.83
CA LEU A 352 -12.22 17.81 -20.50
C LEU A 352 -10.70 17.82 -20.69
N SER A 353 -10.01 18.84 -20.18
CA SER A 353 -8.56 18.93 -20.29
C SER A 353 -7.95 17.65 -19.69
N GLU A 354 -6.74 17.28 -20.10
CA GLU A 354 -6.03 16.10 -19.58
C GLU A 354 -5.94 16.06 -18.04
N HIS A 355 -6.30 17.14 -17.36
CA HIS A 355 -6.33 17.31 -15.91
C HIS A 355 -7.70 17.04 -15.27
N ASP A 356 -8.78 16.98 -16.04
CA ASP A 356 -10.15 16.91 -15.49
C ASP A 356 -10.57 15.52 -14.98
N GLY A 357 -9.67 14.53 -14.98
CA GLY A 357 -9.94 13.18 -14.49
C GLY A 357 -9.19 12.76 -13.23
N ASP A 358 -8.37 13.63 -12.63
CA ASP A 358 -7.62 13.30 -11.43
C ASP A 358 -8.38 13.74 -10.16
N LEU A 359 -8.50 12.84 -9.18
CA LEU A 359 -9.13 13.15 -7.88
C LEU A 359 -8.16 13.81 -6.88
N LEU A 360 -6.88 13.95 -7.26
CA LEU A 360 -5.83 14.58 -6.45
C LEU A 360 -4.96 15.50 -7.32
N ASP A 361 -4.34 16.49 -6.69
CA ASP A 361 -3.28 17.27 -7.34
C ASP A 361 -1.96 16.49 -7.33
N ARG A 362 -1.70 15.74 -8.42
CA ARG A 362 -0.51 14.91 -8.60
C ARG A 362 0.77 15.75 -8.66
N ALA A 363 0.72 16.92 -9.26
CA ALA A 363 1.87 17.80 -9.41
C ALA A 363 2.28 18.37 -8.04
N ALA A 364 1.31 18.75 -7.21
CA ALA A 364 1.58 19.21 -5.85
C ALA A 364 2.18 18.09 -4.98
N LEU A 365 1.63 16.86 -5.04
CA LEU A 365 2.20 15.72 -4.30
C LEU A 365 3.62 15.41 -4.78
N GLN A 366 3.88 15.45 -6.08
CA GLN A 366 5.22 15.26 -6.63
C GLN A 366 6.19 16.34 -6.12
N THR A 367 5.73 17.59 -6.02
CA THR A 367 6.51 18.69 -5.44
C THR A 367 6.90 18.40 -4.00
N TYR A 368 5.97 17.94 -3.16
CA TYR A 368 6.27 17.56 -1.79
C TYR A 368 7.33 16.45 -1.75
N ILE A 369 7.17 15.40 -2.53
CA ILE A 369 8.09 14.25 -2.49
C ILE A 369 9.49 14.65 -2.95
N LEU A 370 9.61 15.38 -4.07
CA LEU A 370 10.90 15.71 -4.66
C LEU A 370 11.62 16.88 -3.97
N ALA A 371 10.89 17.93 -3.57
CA ALA A 371 11.50 19.11 -2.97
C ALA A 371 11.58 19.03 -1.42
N VAL A 372 10.61 18.38 -0.76
CA VAL A 372 10.50 18.41 0.70
C VAL A 372 10.99 17.13 1.36
N ALA A 373 10.57 15.95 0.84
CA ALA A 373 10.82 14.68 1.51
C ALA A 373 12.23 14.13 1.31
N GLN A 374 12.95 14.48 0.24
CA GLN A 374 14.31 13.98 0.01
C GLN A 374 15.29 14.51 1.07
N ALA A 375 15.94 13.62 1.82
CA ALA A 375 16.96 14.01 2.79
C ALA A 375 18.35 14.20 2.13
N PRO A 376 19.18 15.16 2.59
CA PRO A 376 20.44 15.51 1.90
C PRO A 376 21.45 14.36 1.75
N ARG A 377 21.39 13.35 2.61
CA ARG A 377 22.32 12.20 2.62
C ARG A 377 21.65 10.89 2.16
N GLY A 378 20.58 11.00 1.39
CA GLY A 378 19.76 9.86 0.94
C GLY A 378 18.66 9.46 1.93
N GLY A 379 17.73 8.65 1.42
CA GLY A 379 16.46 8.36 2.08
C GLY A 379 15.45 9.47 1.96
N LEU A 380 14.17 9.15 2.15
CA LEU A 380 13.08 10.11 2.23
C LEU A 380 12.52 10.13 3.65
N ARG A 381 11.90 11.23 4.02
CA ARG A 381 11.46 11.52 5.39
C ARG A 381 9.98 11.90 5.43
N ASP A 382 9.43 11.89 6.64
CA ASP A 382 8.11 12.38 6.97
C ASP A 382 7.93 13.87 6.53
N LYS A 383 8.67 14.78 7.11
CA LYS A 383 8.65 16.23 6.87
C LYS A 383 9.99 16.88 7.22
N PRO A 384 10.21 18.17 6.96
CA PRO A 384 11.40 18.88 7.40
C PRO A 384 11.65 18.71 8.91
N GLY A 385 12.91 18.60 9.31
CA GLY A 385 13.32 18.38 10.70
C GLY A 385 13.27 16.90 11.17
N LYS A 386 12.64 16.00 10.40
CA LYS A 386 12.65 14.55 10.69
C LYS A 386 13.81 13.84 9.98
N ARG A 387 14.25 12.73 10.55
CA ARG A 387 15.28 11.87 9.95
C ARG A 387 14.64 10.95 8.90
N PRO A 388 15.35 10.64 7.80
CA PRO A 388 14.89 9.65 6.86
C PRO A 388 14.97 8.24 7.46
N ASP A 389 14.08 7.35 7.02
CA ASP A 389 14.08 5.93 7.34
C ASP A 389 13.56 5.10 6.16
N ALA A 390 13.64 3.77 6.26
CA ALA A 390 13.22 2.88 5.18
C ALA A 390 11.70 2.92 4.94
N TYR A 391 10.89 3.11 5.99
CA TYR A 391 9.44 3.22 5.92
C TYR A 391 9.03 4.45 5.10
N HIS A 392 9.48 5.64 5.50
CA HIS A 392 9.16 6.88 4.76
C HIS A 392 9.76 6.89 3.35
N THR A 393 10.94 6.27 3.15
CA THR A 393 11.52 6.13 1.82
C THR A 393 10.60 5.30 0.92
N CYS A 394 10.14 4.16 1.39
CA CYS A 394 9.24 3.29 0.65
C CYS A 394 7.93 4.00 0.27
N TYR A 395 7.22 4.57 1.24
CA TYR A 395 5.90 5.12 0.98
C TYR A 395 5.92 6.46 0.22
N ASN A 396 6.97 7.28 0.35
CA ASN A 396 7.16 8.42 -0.54
C ASN A 396 7.41 7.97 -1.99
N LEU A 397 8.23 6.94 -2.23
CA LEU A 397 8.47 6.42 -3.58
C LEU A 397 7.22 5.77 -4.17
N SER A 398 6.43 5.04 -3.37
CA SER A 398 5.12 4.53 -3.79
C SER A 398 4.16 5.68 -4.15
N GLY A 399 4.15 6.76 -3.36
CA GLY A 399 3.40 7.98 -3.67
C GLY A 399 3.88 8.63 -4.97
N LEU A 400 5.21 8.74 -5.18
CA LEU A 400 5.79 9.26 -6.40
C LEU A 400 5.38 8.44 -7.62
N SER A 401 5.39 7.11 -7.50
CA SER A 401 4.91 6.22 -8.57
C SER A 401 3.48 6.57 -8.99
N MET A 402 2.60 6.85 -8.03
CA MET A 402 1.20 7.20 -8.32
C MET A 402 1.03 8.60 -8.92
N THR A 403 1.97 9.53 -8.68
CA THR A 403 1.93 10.82 -9.38
C THR A 403 2.38 10.72 -10.83
N GLN A 404 3.17 9.71 -11.16
CA GLN A 404 3.78 9.50 -12.48
C GLN A 404 3.01 8.48 -13.34
N HIS A 405 2.10 7.71 -12.75
CA HIS A 405 1.32 6.68 -13.42
C HIS A 405 -0.16 6.80 -13.01
N ARG A 406 -1.05 6.90 -13.99
CA ARG A 406 -2.48 6.73 -13.79
C ARG A 406 -2.83 5.26 -13.94
N LEU A 407 -3.34 4.65 -12.89
CA LEU A 407 -3.75 3.25 -12.90
C LEU A 407 -5.28 3.15 -12.77
N ARG A 408 -5.90 2.44 -13.70
CA ARG A 408 -7.34 2.18 -13.70
C ARG A 408 -7.61 0.74 -14.15
N PRO A 409 -8.72 0.13 -13.72
CA PRO A 409 -9.18 -1.12 -14.30
C PRO A 409 -9.35 -0.97 -15.82
N SER A 410 -8.89 -1.96 -16.56
CA SER A 410 -8.98 -2.05 -18.01
C SER A 410 -9.71 -3.34 -18.39
N PRO A 411 -10.90 -3.27 -19.03
CA PRO A 411 -11.61 -4.45 -19.48
C PRO A 411 -10.77 -5.38 -20.38
N SER A 412 -9.93 -4.83 -21.24
CA SER A 412 -9.04 -5.61 -22.10
C SER A 412 -7.94 -6.31 -21.29
N ALA A 413 -7.36 -5.66 -20.27
CA ALA A 413 -6.39 -6.28 -19.37
C ALA A 413 -7.04 -7.36 -18.52
N VAL A 414 -8.25 -7.13 -17.99
CA VAL A 414 -9.05 -8.15 -17.27
C VAL A 414 -9.31 -9.37 -18.16
N ALA A 415 -9.74 -9.17 -19.40
CA ALA A 415 -10.01 -10.27 -20.33
C ALA A 415 -8.72 -11.06 -20.66
N SER A 416 -7.61 -10.36 -20.89
CA SER A 416 -6.30 -10.98 -21.13
C SER A 416 -5.83 -11.80 -19.93
N ALA A 417 -5.93 -11.25 -18.73
CA ALA A 417 -5.57 -11.95 -17.49
C ALA A 417 -6.49 -13.16 -17.25
N ALA A 418 -7.80 -13.04 -17.50
CA ALA A 418 -8.73 -14.16 -17.38
C ALA A 418 -8.39 -15.31 -18.35
N ALA A 419 -7.95 -14.99 -19.56
CA ALA A 419 -7.52 -15.99 -20.55
C ALA A 419 -6.19 -16.66 -20.13
N ALA A 420 -5.30 -15.93 -19.47
CA ALA A 420 -3.99 -16.41 -19.02
C ALA A 420 -4.02 -17.13 -17.65
N CYS A 421 -5.14 -17.03 -16.91
CA CYS A 421 -5.24 -17.59 -15.56
C CYS A 421 -5.07 -19.11 -15.56
N PRO A 422 -4.12 -19.67 -14.79
CA PRO A 422 -3.89 -21.10 -14.73
C PRO A 422 -5.02 -21.87 -14.04
N SER A 423 -5.73 -21.24 -13.09
CA SER A 423 -6.79 -21.89 -12.32
C SER A 423 -8.07 -22.11 -13.12
N SER A 424 -8.72 -23.27 -12.91
CA SER A 424 -10.06 -23.56 -13.40
C SER A 424 -11.17 -23.13 -12.44
N ASP A 425 -10.84 -22.81 -11.19
CA ASP A 425 -11.79 -22.32 -10.19
C ASP A 425 -12.30 -20.91 -10.56
N ALA A 426 -13.62 -20.73 -10.54
CA ALA A 426 -14.27 -19.50 -11.00
C ALA A 426 -13.92 -18.28 -10.11
N LEU A 427 -13.88 -18.49 -8.79
CA LEU A 427 -13.56 -17.41 -7.84
C LEU A 427 -12.09 -17.01 -7.94
N LEU A 428 -11.18 -17.98 -7.98
CA LEU A 428 -9.76 -17.72 -8.18
C LEU A 428 -9.50 -17.03 -9.52
N ARG A 429 -10.15 -17.50 -10.60
CA ARG A 429 -10.03 -16.87 -11.92
C ARG A 429 -10.51 -15.41 -11.90
N ALA A 430 -11.63 -15.12 -11.24
CA ALA A 430 -12.11 -13.75 -11.05
C ALA A 430 -11.11 -12.92 -10.23
N CYS A 431 -10.61 -13.45 -9.12
CA CYS A 431 -9.60 -12.76 -8.30
C CYS A 431 -8.33 -12.45 -9.10
N TYR A 432 -7.79 -13.41 -9.81
CA TYR A 432 -6.62 -13.26 -10.67
C TYR A 432 -6.83 -12.17 -11.72
N SER A 433 -7.89 -12.28 -12.51
CA SER A 433 -8.14 -11.35 -13.61
C SER A 433 -8.42 -9.93 -13.15
N GLN A 434 -9.19 -9.76 -12.08
CA GLN A 434 -9.49 -8.44 -11.53
C GLN A 434 -8.28 -7.81 -10.85
N SER A 435 -7.46 -8.59 -10.17
CA SER A 435 -6.22 -8.09 -9.58
C SER A 435 -5.22 -7.63 -10.65
N LEU A 436 -5.05 -8.38 -11.73
CA LEU A 436 -4.11 -8.05 -12.80
C LEU A 436 -4.72 -7.18 -13.91
N GLY A 437 -5.99 -6.85 -13.80
CA GLY A 437 -6.72 -6.02 -14.76
C GLY A 437 -6.46 -4.51 -14.65
N TRP A 438 -5.46 -4.08 -13.90
CA TRP A 438 -5.09 -2.67 -13.77
C TRP A 438 -4.07 -2.28 -14.83
N ALA A 439 -4.40 -1.28 -15.66
CA ALA A 439 -3.50 -0.75 -16.66
C ALA A 439 -2.88 0.57 -16.18
N ALA A 440 -1.59 0.75 -16.44
CA ALA A 440 -0.85 1.95 -16.11
C ALA A 440 -0.65 2.81 -17.37
N GLN A 441 -1.04 4.08 -17.30
CA GLN A 441 -0.72 5.11 -18.28
C GLN A 441 0.31 6.05 -17.68
N ALA A 442 1.42 6.28 -18.36
CA ALA A 442 2.42 7.24 -17.92
C ALA A 442 1.83 8.66 -17.92
N ALA A 443 1.91 9.32 -16.78
CA ALA A 443 1.48 10.72 -16.62
C ALA A 443 2.57 11.74 -16.97
N GLY A 444 3.72 11.28 -17.49
CA GLY A 444 4.85 12.10 -17.94
C GLY A 444 5.97 12.24 -16.90
N GLY A 445 7.17 12.52 -17.38
CA GLY A 445 8.38 12.77 -16.58
C GLY A 445 9.57 11.93 -17.03
N SER A 446 10.75 12.57 -17.15
CA SER A 446 12.00 11.89 -17.57
C SER A 446 12.65 11.06 -16.47
N ASP A 447 12.17 11.15 -15.22
CA ASP A 447 12.73 10.51 -14.04
C ASP A 447 11.69 9.59 -13.36
N ALA A 448 10.97 8.84 -14.20
CA ALA A 448 9.88 7.99 -13.72
C ALA A 448 10.42 6.79 -12.91
N VAL A 449 9.75 6.50 -11.79
CA VAL A 449 9.90 5.24 -11.04
C VAL A 449 8.96 4.18 -11.62
N HIS A 450 9.14 2.91 -11.27
CA HIS A 450 8.25 1.85 -11.76
C HIS A 450 6.81 2.05 -11.26
N ALA A 451 5.83 1.59 -12.06
CA ALA A 451 4.43 1.62 -11.67
C ALA A 451 4.16 0.60 -10.55
N THR A 452 3.62 1.09 -9.43
CA THR A 452 3.25 0.22 -8.31
C THR A 452 1.78 -0.17 -8.37
N HIS A 453 1.45 -1.39 -7.92
CA HIS A 453 0.09 -1.91 -7.92
C HIS A 453 -0.74 -1.24 -6.81
N PRO A 454 -1.91 -0.64 -7.11
CA PRO A 454 -2.67 0.15 -6.14
C PRO A 454 -3.22 -0.68 -4.96
N LEU A 455 -3.49 -1.97 -5.17
CA LEU A 455 -4.04 -2.86 -4.14
C LEU A 455 -2.97 -3.51 -3.26
N PHE A 456 -1.77 -3.77 -3.79
CA PHE A 456 -0.75 -4.59 -3.11
C PHE A 456 0.52 -3.82 -2.72
N ASN A 457 0.71 -2.63 -3.25
CA ASN A 457 1.95 -1.84 -3.08
C ASN A 457 3.23 -2.65 -3.40
N VAL A 458 3.22 -3.31 -4.53
CA VAL A 458 4.36 -3.93 -5.20
C VAL A 458 4.32 -3.53 -6.68
N ALA A 459 5.44 -3.52 -7.41
CA ALA A 459 5.37 -3.20 -8.84
C ALA A 459 4.51 -4.21 -9.61
N LEU A 460 3.79 -3.74 -10.62
CA LEU A 460 2.83 -4.55 -11.40
C LEU A 460 3.41 -5.91 -11.87
N PRO A 461 4.63 -5.98 -12.43
CA PRO A 461 5.20 -7.26 -12.88
C PRO A 461 5.42 -8.27 -11.77
N HIS A 462 5.67 -7.83 -10.53
CA HIS A 462 5.87 -8.74 -9.39
C HIS A 462 4.56 -9.37 -8.93
N ALA A 463 3.47 -8.59 -8.90
CA ALA A 463 2.14 -9.12 -8.61
C ALA A 463 1.76 -10.19 -9.67
N GLU A 464 1.93 -9.87 -10.96
CA GLU A 464 1.66 -10.80 -12.05
C GLU A 464 2.46 -12.10 -11.93
N ARG A 465 3.76 -12.01 -11.66
CA ARG A 465 4.64 -13.18 -11.58
C ARG A 465 4.28 -14.13 -10.45
N ILE A 466 4.08 -13.62 -9.22
CA ILE A 466 3.74 -14.46 -8.08
C ILE A 466 2.35 -15.06 -8.22
N MET A 467 1.37 -14.29 -8.72
CA MET A 467 0.02 -14.79 -8.96
C MET A 467 0.01 -15.85 -10.05
N SER A 468 0.71 -15.64 -11.17
CA SER A 468 0.81 -16.63 -12.24
C SER A 468 1.39 -17.96 -11.76
N TYR A 469 2.32 -17.93 -10.82
CA TYR A 469 2.87 -19.13 -10.20
C TYR A 469 1.92 -19.77 -9.19
N CYS A 470 1.31 -18.99 -8.31
CA CYS A 470 0.51 -19.51 -7.18
C CYS A 470 -0.88 -20.01 -7.57
N TYR A 471 -1.39 -19.62 -8.73
CA TYR A 471 -2.71 -20.03 -9.25
C TYR A 471 -2.67 -21.32 -10.11
N THR A 472 -1.48 -21.96 -10.23
CA THR A 472 -1.31 -23.25 -10.94
C THR A 472 -1.91 -24.42 -10.17
#